data_4b64c66e4c9c73bd892da58f85023dbb
#
_entry.id   4b64c66e4c9c73bd892da58f85023dbb
#
_cell.length_a   1.000
_cell.length_b   1.000
_cell.length_c   1.000
_cell.angle_alpha   90.00
_cell.angle_beta   90.00
_cell.angle_gamma   90.00
#
_symmetry.space_group_name_H-M   'P 1'
#
loop_
_entity.id
_entity.type
_entity.pdbx_description
1 polymer ?
#
loop_
_entity_poly.entity_id
_entity_poly.type
_entity_poly.pdbx_seq_one_letter_code
_entity_poly.pdbx_strand_id
1 'polypeptide(L)'
;QSAGAKQYSAWSAWTVNISNSGNVAASGGSSNITTSASRTRTWTWNGVNGSGGTETGTGTPTLSKVSGAGSFASNKVTYDNNTSTSARSTVIRATMDSVTKDTTVTQNAGSKTYSSWGAWSISLSANVTTIAAAGGNATLSTSATRSRTWQWNGTGTTYTENASGSPTLSKVNGAASLSGSTVSYGNNTSTSSRSSVFRATIDS
;
A
#
# COMPACT_ATOMS: atom_id res chain seq x y z
N GLN A 1 -17.27 -69.45 -30.36
CA GLN A 1 -16.45 -68.29 -30.53
C GLN A 1 -16.10 -67.72 -29.13
N SER A 2 -14.78 -67.49 -28.82
CA SER A 2 -14.32 -66.94 -27.57
C SER A 2 -14.76 -65.49 -27.45
N ALA A 3 -14.97 -65.01 -26.20
CA ALA A 3 -15.28 -63.63 -25.96
C ALA A 3 -14.08 -62.73 -26.39
N GLY A 4 -14.35 -61.56 -26.99
CA GLY A 4 -13.34 -60.57 -27.35
C GLY A 4 -12.76 -59.93 -26.13
N ALA A 5 -11.45 -59.61 -26.16
CA ALA A 5 -10.73 -58.93 -25.08
C ALA A 5 -10.13 -57.61 -25.55
N LYS A 6 -10.23 -56.57 -24.71
CA LYS A 6 -9.54 -55.31 -24.94
C LYS A 6 -8.05 -55.45 -24.59
N GLN A 7 -7.19 -54.97 -25.49
CA GLN A 7 -5.77 -54.84 -25.26
C GLN A 7 -5.41 -53.34 -25.18
N TYR A 8 -4.73 -52.94 -24.13
CA TYR A 8 -4.44 -51.54 -23.83
C TYR A 8 -2.96 -51.22 -24.06
N SER A 9 -2.71 -50.02 -24.59
CA SER A 9 -1.39 -49.43 -24.54
C SER A 9 -1.05 -48.98 -23.11
N ALA A 10 0.20 -48.65 -22.88
CA ALA A 10 0.57 -47.90 -21.70
C ALA A 10 -0.15 -46.53 -21.67
N TRP A 11 -0.40 -46.02 -20.50
CA TRP A 11 -0.87 -44.63 -20.33
C TRP A 11 0.19 -43.66 -20.81
N SER A 12 -0.24 -42.54 -21.41
CA SER A 12 0.61 -41.35 -21.62
C SER A 12 1.05 -40.78 -20.30
N ALA A 13 2.05 -39.89 -20.33
CA ALA A 13 2.35 -39.00 -19.19
C ALA A 13 1.13 -38.14 -18.84
N TRP A 14 1.03 -37.70 -17.60
CA TRP A 14 0.01 -36.77 -17.17
C TRP A 14 0.17 -35.40 -17.84
N THR A 15 -0.93 -34.79 -18.22
CA THR A 15 -1.03 -33.37 -18.52
C THR A 15 -1.62 -32.69 -17.30
N VAL A 16 -0.84 -31.83 -16.60
CA VAL A 16 -1.28 -31.09 -15.40
C VAL A 16 -1.65 -29.67 -15.79
N ASN A 17 -2.80 -29.22 -15.35
CA ASN A 17 -3.24 -27.83 -15.48
C ASN A 17 -3.40 -27.21 -14.09
N ILE A 18 -2.99 -25.95 -13.97
CA ILE A 18 -3.16 -25.12 -12.78
C ILE A 18 -3.46 -23.70 -13.21
N SER A 19 -4.39 -23.04 -12.54
CA SER A 19 -4.73 -21.64 -12.74
C SER A 19 -5.12 -20.98 -11.42
N ASN A 20 -5.18 -19.67 -11.40
CA ASN A 20 -5.65 -18.88 -10.27
C ASN A 20 -6.77 -17.93 -10.71
N SER A 21 -7.58 -17.44 -9.77
CA SER A 21 -8.72 -16.57 -10.06
C SER A 21 -8.35 -15.10 -10.32
N GLY A 22 -7.06 -14.79 -10.39
CA GLY A 22 -6.54 -13.44 -10.69
C GLY A 22 -5.74 -12.82 -9.55
N ASN A 23 -5.32 -11.57 -9.78
CA ASN A 23 -4.53 -10.81 -8.82
C ASN A 23 -5.36 -10.42 -7.60
N VAL A 24 -4.69 -10.29 -6.46
CA VAL A 24 -5.27 -9.83 -5.20
C VAL A 24 -5.05 -8.34 -5.06
N ALA A 25 -6.06 -7.61 -4.57
CA ALA A 25 -5.97 -6.18 -4.32
C ALA A 25 -4.89 -5.86 -3.27
N ALA A 26 -4.37 -4.64 -3.32
CA ALA A 26 -3.39 -4.16 -2.34
C ALA A 26 -3.92 -4.18 -0.89
N SER A 27 -5.22 -3.91 -0.70
CA SER A 27 -5.89 -3.96 0.62
C SER A 27 -5.99 -5.36 1.23
N GLY A 28 -5.54 -6.39 0.51
CA GLY A 28 -5.66 -7.78 0.93
C GLY A 28 -6.80 -8.52 0.23
N GLY A 29 -6.94 -9.79 0.56
CA GLY A 29 -7.93 -10.68 -0.04
C GLY A 29 -7.34 -12.01 -0.44
N SER A 30 -8.01 -12.73 -1.33
CA SER A 30 -7.57 -14.07 -1.72
C SER A 30 -7.81 -14.37 -3.20
N SER A 31 -7.02 -15.33 -3.72
CA SER A 31 -7.16 -15.92 -5.05
C SER A 31 -7.30 -17.43 -4.92
N ASN A 32 -8.33 -18.00 -5.55
CA ASN A 32 -8.54 -19.45 -5.57
C ASN A 32 -7.62 -20.09 -6.61
N ILE A 33 -7.15 -21.30 -6.28
CA ILE A 33 -6.35 -22.12 -7.17
C ILE A 33 -7.21 -23.28 -7.66
N THR A 34 -7.26 -23.48 -8.96
CA THR A 34 -7.91 -24.61 -9.60
C THR A 34 -6.87 -25.47 -10.31
N THR A 35 -7.07 -26.79 -10.28
CA THR A 35 -6.15 -27.74 -10.90
C THR A 35 -6.89 -28.93 -11.45
N SER A 36 -6.34 -29.52 -12.50
CA SER A 36 -6.81 -30.78 -13.10
C SER A 36 -5.63 -31.52 -13.72
N ALA A 37 -5.77 -32.83 -13.84
CA ALA A 37 -4.83 -33.64 -14.62
C ALA A 37 -5.57 -34.64 -15.48
N SER A 38 -5.02 -34.90 -16.65
CA SER A 38 -5.53 -35.93 -17.56
C SER A 38 -4.37 -36.68 -18.23
N ARG A 39 -4.65 -37.92 -18.64
CA ARG A 39 -3.78 -38.75 -19.45
C ARG A 39 -4.63 -39.62 -20.38
N THR A 40 -4.05 -40.16 -21.40
CA THR A 40 -4.76 -41.02 -22.37
C THR A 40 -4.02 -42.30 -22.58
N ARG A 41 -4.76 -43.34 -23.00
CA ARG A 41 -4.26 -44.59 -23.60
C ARG A 41 -5.18 -45.04 -24.72
N THR A 42 -4.65 -45.82 -25.61
CA THR A 42 -5.44 -46.50 -26.66
C THR A 42 -5.75 -47.93 -26.28
N TRP A 43 -6.77 -48.46 -26.85
CA TRP A 43 -7.11 -49.89 -26.75
C TRP A 43 -7.55 -50.41 -28.09
N THR A 44 -7.37 -51.72 -28.32
CA THR A 44 -7.84 -52.43 -29.51
C THR A 44 -8.58 -53.73 -29.09
N TRP A 45 -9.48 -54.19 -29.92
CA TRP A 45 -10.06 -55.52 -29.74
C TRP A 45 -9.10 -56.56 -30.25
N ASN A 46 -8.76 -57.57 -29.41
CA ASN A 46 -7.91 -58.72 -29.76
C ASN A 46 -6.59 -58.30 -30.46
N GLY A 47 -6.08 -57.06 -30.22
CA GLY A 47 -4.86 -56.57 -30.83
C GLY A 47 -4.99 -56.12 -32.29
N VAL A 48 -6.20 -56.05 -32.87
CA VAL A 48 -6.44 -55.66 -34.26
C VAL A 48 -6.43 -54.15 -34.40
N ASN A 49 -5.53 -53.63 -35.24
CA ASN A 49 -5.43 -52.21 -35.54
C ASN A 49 -6.73 -51.67 -36.16
N GLY A 50 -7.17 -50.47 -35.73
CA GLY A 50 -8.38 -49.82 -36.22
C GLY A 50 -9.69 -50.33 -35.59
N SER A 51 -9.63 -51.35 -34.70
CA SER A 51 -10.81 -51.91 -34.01
C SER A 51 -11.01 -51.39 -32.59
N GLY A 52 -10.37 -50.26 -32.21
CA GLY A 52 -10.31 -49.78 -30.84
C GLY A 52 -10.72 -48.33 -30.67
N GLY A 53 -10.21 -47.71 -29.61
CA GLY A 53 -10.49 -46.33 -29.27
C GLY A 53 -9.47 -45.74 -28.26
N THR A 54 -9.78 -44.56 -27.79
CA THR A 54 -8.99 -43.85 -26.76
C THR A 54 -9.77 -43.85 -25.44
N GLU A 55 -9.05 -44.05 -24.37
CA GLU A 55 -9.54 -43.88 -22.98
C GLU A 55 -8.82 -42.74 -22.32
N THR A 56 -9.56 -41.90 -21.59
CA THR A 56 -9.02 -40.79 -20.84
C THR A 56 -9.09 -41.10 -19.35
N GLY A 57 -7.96 -40.97 -18.66
CA GLY A 57 -7.89 -40.99 -17.20
C GLY A 57 -7.80 -39.55 -16.66
N THR A 58 -8.51 -39.29 -15.58
CA THR A 58 -8.45 -38.00 -14.88
C THR A 58 -7.83 -38.17 -13.51
N GLY A 59 -7.25 -37.09 -12.97
CA GLY A 59 -6.64 -37.10 -11.65
C GLY A 59 -6.70 -35.71 -10.99
N THR A 60 -6.52 -35.69 -9.68
CA THR A 60 -6.45 -34.45 -8.88
C THR A 60 -5.01 -34.25 -8.43
N PRO A 61 -4.27 -33.27 -9.00
CA PRO A 61 -2.92 -32.96 -8.55
C PRO A 61 -2.89 -32.47 -7.11
N THR A 62 -1.81 -32.78 -6.40
CA THR A 62 -1.51 -32.23 -5.08
C THR A 62 -0.98 -30.81 -5.26
N LEU A 63 -1.48 -29.87 -4.44
CA LEU A 63 -1.04 -28.48 -4.42
C LEU A 63 -0.09 -28.21 -3.26
N SER A 64 0.97 -27.46 -3.52
CA SER A 64 1.92 -26.99 -2.51
C SER A 64 2.38 -25.56 -2.80
N LYS A 65 2.67 -24.79 -1.72
CA LYS A 65 3.33 -23.50 -1.84
C LYS A 65 4.82 -23.71 -2.06
N VAL A 66 5.36 -23.12 -3.12
CA VAL A 66 6.80 -23.13 -3.44
C VAL A 66 7.50 -21.97 -2.77
N SER A 67 6.95 -20.75 -2.89
CA SER A 67 7.58 -19.52 -2.38
C SER A 67 6.56 -18.39 -2.27
N GLY A 68 6.99 -17.27 -1.67
CA GLY A 68 6.26 -16.00 -1.70
C GLY A 68 5.59 -15.62 -0.39
N ALA A 69 4.97 -14.43 -0.38
CA ALA A 69 4.50 -13.76 0.82
C ALA A 69 3.09 -14.17 1.29
N GLY A 70 2.22 -14.65 0.37
CA GLY A 70 0.86 -15.06 0.72
C GLY A 70 0.83 -16.37 1.52
N SER A 71 -0.15 -16.54 2.38
CA SER A 71 -0.47 -17.84 2.98
C SER A 71 -1.21 -18.71 1.98
N PHE A 72 -1.06 -20.05 2.07
CA PHE A 72 -1.75 -21.00 1.22
C PHE A 72 -2.44 -22.07 2.07
N ALA A 73 -3.75 -22.16 1.95
CA ALA A 73 -4.56 -23.20 2.59
C ALA A 73 -5.86 -23.42 1.80
N SER A 74 -6.39 -24.63 1.82
CA SER A 74 -7.67 -24.97 1.18
C SER A 74 -7.79 -24.49 -0.26
N ASN A 75 -6.75 -24.69 -1.07
CA ASN A 75 -6.65 -24.27 -2.46
C ASN A 75 -6.83 -22.74 -2.67
N LYS A 76 -6.43 -21.96 -1.70
CA LYS A 76 -6.55 -20.51 -1.71
C LYS A 76 -5.26 -19.85 -1.25
N VAL A 77 -4.78 -18.86 -2.00
CA VAL A 77 -3.72 -17.96 -1.58
C VAL A 77 -4.37 -16.72 -0.98
N THR A 78 -3.98 -16.37 0.25
CA THR A 78 -4.50 -15.21 0.98
C THR A 78 -3.37 -14.24 1.31
N TYR A 79 -3.64 -12.96 1.16
CA TYR A 79 -2.74 -11.87 1.49
C TYR A 79 -3.42 -10.88 2.44
N ASP A 80 -2.66 -10.40 3.41
CA ASP A 80 -3.01 -9.23 4.22
C ASP A 80 -2.77 -7.93 3.44
N ASN A 81 -3.15 -6.79 4.03
CA ASN A 81 -2.91 -5.46 3.46
C ASN A 81 -1.42 -5.28 3.08
N ASN A 82 -1.16 -4.87 1.83
CA ASN A 82 0.19 -4.58 1.35
C ASN A 82 0.57 -3.14 1.69
N THR A 83 1.42 -2.97 2.70
CA THR A 83 1.96 -1.68 3.14
C THR A 83 3.30 -1.33 2.47
N SER A 84 3.57 -1.92 1.30
CA SER A 84 4.74 -1.61 0.45
C SER A 84 4.29 -1.07 -0.90
N THR A 85 5.08 -0.17 -1.47
CA THR A 85 4.90 0.34 -2.84
C THR A 85 5.30 -0.66 -3.93
N SER A 86 5.71 -1.88 -3.55
CA SER A 86 6.02 -2.97 -4.45
C SER A 86 4.95 -4.06 -4.41
N ALA A 87 4.62 -4.62 -5.56
CA ALA A 87 3.81 -5.83 -5.64
C ALA A 87 4.55 -7.01 -5.01
N ARG A 88 3.81 -7.98 -4.51
CA ARG A 88 4.36 -9.23 -3.97
C ARG A 88 3.63 -10.43 -4.55
N SER A 89 4.29 -11.57 -4.62
CA SER A 89 3.74 -12.76 -5.27
C SER A 89 3.93 -14.02 -4.43
N THR A 90 3.18 -15.06 -4.81
CA THR A 90 3.27 -16.41 -4.26
C THR A 90 3.17 -17.42 -5.39
N VAL A 91 4.08 -18.38 -5.41
CA VAL A 91 4.11 -19.46 -6.40
C VAL A 91 3.51 -20.72 -5.79
N ILE A 92 2.55 -21.29 -6.47
CA ILE A 92 1.88 -22.55 -6.12
C ILE A 92 2.20 -23.58 -7.19
N ARG A 93 2.56 -24.78 -6.76
CA ARG A 93 2.86 -25.94 -7.60
C ARG A 93 1.76 -26.97 -7.52
N ALA A 94 1.32 -27.45 -8.66
CA ALA A 94 0.52 -28.67 -8.82
C ALA A 94 1.45 -29.83 -9.19
N THR A 95 1.30 -30.97 -8.52
CA THR A 95 2.08 -32.19 -8.78
C THR A 95 1.15 -33.38 -8.97
N MET A 96 1.40 -34.13 -10.05
CA MET A 96 0.74 -35.41 -10.32
C MET A 96 1.80 -36.41 -10.78
N ASP A 97 2.07 -37.43 -9.95
CA ASP A 97 3.23 -38.30 -10.09
C ASP A 97 4.53 -37.47 -10.20
N SER A 98 5.30 -37.61 -11.27
CA SER A 98 6.53 -36.85 -11.52
C SER A 98 6.31 -35.54 -12.28
N VAL A 99 5.08 -35.25 -12.73
CA VAL A 99 4.75 -34.03 -13.52
C VAL A 99 4.36 -32.89 -12.61
N THR A 100 5.03 -31.75 -12.79
CA THR A 100 4.76 -30.53 -12.01
C THR A 100 4.41 -29.36 -12.92
N LYS A 101 3.57 -28.44 -12.42
CA LYS A 101 3.25 -27.17 -13.07
C LYS A 101 3.00 -26.09 -12.04
N ASP A 102 3.52 -24.91 -12.28
CA ASP A 102 3.42 -23.77 -11.36
C ASP A 102 2.43 -22.71 -11.87
N THR A 103 1.83 -21.98 -10.93
CA THR A 103 1.11 -20.72 -11.16
C THR A 103 1.55 -19.68 -10.15
N THR A 104 1.49 -18.40 -10.54
CA THR A 104 1.85 -17.29 -9.67
C THR A 104 0.62 -16.46 -9.38
N VAL A 105 0.33 -16.23 -8.09
CA VAL A 105 -0.66 -15.25 -7.63
C VAL A 105 0.09 -13.99 -7.21
N THR A 106 -0.32 -12.84 -7.75
CA THR A 106 0.28 -11.53 -7.44
C THR A 106 -0.69 -10.71 -6.61
N GLN A 107 -0.19 -10.07 -5.54
CA GLN A 107 -0.87 -8.99 -4.87
C GLN A 107 -0.34 -7.65 -5.38
N ASN A 108 -1.24 -6.72 -5.67
CA ASN A 108 -0.89 -5.39 -6.16
C ASN A 108 -0.05 -4.61 -5.15
N ALA A 109 0.75 -3.67 -5.65
CA ALA A 109 1.49 -2.70 -4.84
C ALA A 109 0.53 -1.86 -4.01
N GLY A 110 0.92 -1.54 -2.78
CA GLY A 110 0.19 -0.63 -1.91
C GLY A 110 0.40 0.84 -2.29
N SER A 111 -0.55 1.67 -1.89
CA SER A 111 -0.49 3.12 -2.06
C SER A 111 -0.95 3.82 -0.80
N LYS A 112 -0.41 5.03 -0.53
CA LYS A 112 -0.88 5.88 0.55
C LYS A 112 -2.05 6.73 0.06
N THR A 113 -3.12 6.75 0.83
CA THR A 113 -4.27 7.64 0.62
C THR A 113 -4.25 8.71 1.71
N TYR A 114 -4.24 9.97 1.32
CA TYR A 114 -4.12 11.12 2.21
C TYR A 114 -5.45 11.86 2.34
N SER A 115 -5.74 12.35 3.56
CA SER A 115 -6.74 13.40 3.74
C SER A 115 -6.21 14.76 3.26
N SER A 116 -7.08 15.74 3.15
CA SER A 116 -6.64 17.13 3.01
C SER A 116 -5.83 17.56 4.22
N TRP A 117 -4.94 18.55 4.03
CA TRP A 117 -4.28 19.20 5.14
C TRP A 117 -5.29 19.95 6.01
N GLY A 118 -5.10 19.88 7.33
CA GLY A 118 -5.78 20.76 8.27
C GLY A 118 -5.33 22.23 8.11
N ALA A 119 -6.05 23.13 8.77
CA ALA A 119 -5.67 24.54 8.85
C ALA A 119 -4.32 24.71 9.56
N TRP A 120 -3.59 25.77 9.23
CA TRP A 120 -2.40 26.15 9.95
C TRP A 120 -2.74 26.61 11.39
N SER A 121 -2.02 26.10 12.37
CA SER A 121 -1.94 26.61 13.72
C SER A 121 -0.70 27.50 13.80
N ILE A 122 -0.90 28.80 14.00
CA ILE A 122 0.17 29.79 14.04
C ILE A 122 0.41 30.20 15.48
N SER A 123 1.68 30.25 15.91
CA SER A 123 2.13 30.82 17.18
C SER A 123 2.96 32.06 16.91
N LEU A 124 2.71 33.13 17.69
CA LEU A 124 3.47 34.37 17.68
C LEU A 124 3.75 34.77 19.13
N SER A 125 5.01 34.98 19.45
CA SER A 125 5.46 35.43 20.78
C SER A 125 6.53 36.51 20.66
N ALA A 126 6.72 37.27 21.74
CA ALA A 126 7.82 38.24 21.88
C ALA A 126 8.70 37.83 23.06
N ASN A 127 10.01 38.05 22.94
CA ASN A 127 10.95 37.80 24.04
C ASN A 127 10.76 38.75 25.22
N VAL A 128 10.24 39.94 24.96
CA VAL A 128 9.83 40.91 25.95
C VAL A 128 8.50 41.56 25.54
N THR A 129 7.62 41.82 26.49
CA THR A 129 6.30 42.42 26.26
C THR A 129 6.25 43.90 26.64
N THR A 130 7.24 44.40 27.37
CA THR A 130 7.35 45.79 27.78
C THR A 130 8.75 46.30 27.49
N ILE A 131 8.83 47.46 26.84
CA ILE A 131 10.09 48.13 26.51
C ILE A 131 10.13 49.43 27.32
N ALA A 132 11.31 49.74 27.88
CA ALA A 132 11.53 50.93 28.70
C ALA A 132 11.20 52.23 27.95
N ALA A 133 10.88 53.31 28.68
CA ALA A 133 10.58 54.62 28.09
C ALA A 133 11.75 55.20 27.26
N ALA A 134 12.99 54.87 27.61
CA ALA A 134 14.18 55.24 26.84
C ALA A 134 14.25 54.57 25.43
N GLY A 135 13.32 53.67 25.16
CA GLY A 135 13.33 52.87 23.91
C GLY A 135 14.06 51.55 24.07
N GLY A 136 14.10 50.79 22.99
CA GLY A 136 14.74 49.47 22.97
C GLY A 136 14.13 48.55 21.92
N ASN A 137 14.57 47.32 21.96
CA ASN A 137 14.16 46.29 20.96
C ASN A 137 13.50 45.07 21.63
N ALA A 138 12.60 44.46 20.89
CA ALA A 138 12.06 43.13 21.17
C ALA A 138 12.21 42.23 19.93
N THR A 139 12.33 40.96 20.15
CA THR A 139 12.33 39.96 19.05
C THR A 139 11.04 39.18 19.04
N LEU A 140 10.42 39.11 17.90
CA LEU A 140 9.25 38.24 17.65
C LEU A 140 9.70 36.87 17.18
N SER A 141 9.09 35.85 17.72
CA SER A 141 9.26 34.45 17.27
C SER A 141 7.94 33.93 16.74
N THR A 142 8.00 33.24 15.58
CA THR A 142 6.83 32.66 14.95
C THR A 142 7.07 31.19 14.62
N SER A 143 6.03 30.41 14.69
CA SER A 143 5.99 29.06 14.14
C SER A 143 4.59 28.77 13.61
N ALA A 144 4.50 27.86 12.66
CA ALA A 144 3.23 27.33 12.20
C ALA A 144 3.34 25.82 11.99
N THR A 145 2.27 25.11 12.35
CA THR A 145 2.15 23.67 12.11
C THR A 145 0.77 23.35 11.57
N ARG A 146 0.69 22.30 10.75
CA ARG A 146 -0.56 21.68 10.33
C ARG A 146 -0.37 20.18 10.24
N SER A 147 -1.46 19.43 10.22
CA SER A 147 -1.44 17.97 10.10
C SER A 147 -2.42 17.48 9.08
N ARG A 148 -2.15 16.29 8.58
CA ARG A 148 -3.09 15.46 7.82
C ARG A 148 -2.96 14.02 8.25
N THR A 149 -3.95 13.22 7.88
CA THR A 149 -3.90 11.77 8.08
C THR A 149 -3.68 11.03 6.76
N TRP A 150 -3.17 9.82 6.85
CA TRP A 150 -3.05 8.92 5.72
C TRP A 150 -3.22 7.46 6.15
N GLN A 151 -3.57 6.60 5.18
CA GLN A 151 -3.73 5.17 5.34
C GLN A 151 -3.12 4.43 4.15
N TRP A 152 -2.69 3.19 4.37
CA TRP A 152 -2.36 2.31 3.26
C TRP A 152 -3.65 1.81 2.59
N ASN A 153 -3.74 1.99 1.25
CA ASN A 153 -4.86 1.50 0.42
C ASN A 153 -6.25 1.98 0.89
N GLY A 154 -6.31 3.09 1.62
CA GLY A 154 -7.54 3.62 2.19
C GLY A 154 -8.17 2.77 3.30
N THR A 155 -7.41 1.83 3.88
CA THR A 155 -7.90 0.88 4.89
C THR A 155 -6.92 0.73 6.04
N GLY A 156 -7.41 0.21 7.16
CA GLY A 156 -6.57 -0.11 8.31
C GLY A 156 -6.18 1.08 9.17
N THR A 157 -4.98 1.04 9.73
CA THR A 157 -4.48 2.02 10.69
C THR A 157 -4.30 3.39 10.04
N THR A 158 -4.79 4.42 10.72
CA THR A 158 -4.59 5.83 10.35
C THR A 158 -3.29 6.33 10.96
N TYR A 159 -2.49 7.00 10.15
CA TYR A 159 -1.24 7.64 10.54
C TYR A 159 -1.37 9.16 10.41
N THR A 160 -0.61 9.91 11.21
CA THR A 160 -0.55 11.38 11.14
C THR A 160 0.75 11.82 10.50
N GLU A 161 0.66 12.77 9.60
CA GLU A 161 1.79 13.50 9.01
C GLU A 161 1.68 14.97 9.38
N ASN A 162 2.76 15.57 9.89
CA ASN A 162 2.84 16.96 10.28
C ASN A 162 3.71 17.74 9.28
N ALA A 163 3.33 18.98 9.03
CA ALA A 163 4.15 19.93 8.30
C ALA A 163 4.36 21.20 9.15
N SER A 164 5.53 21.78 9.06
CA SER A 164 5.87 23.07 9.63
C SER A 164 5.94 24.14 8.54
N GLY A 165 5.67 25.37 8.92
CA GLY A 165 5.75 26.53 8.03
C GLY A 165 6.40 27.73 8.70
N SER A 166 6.81 28.70 7.89
CA SER A 166 7.42 29.95 8.36
C SER A 166 6.46 31.11 8.10
N PRO A 167 5.71 31.57 9.11
CA PRO A 167 4.81 32.70 8.95
C PRO A 167 5.56 33.99 8.60
N THR A 168 4.95 34.85 7.80
CA THR A 168 5.40 36.17 7.49
C THR A 168 4.91 37.14 8.59
N LEU A 169 5.81 37.94 9.13
CA LEU A 169 5.52 38.99 10.12
C LEU A 169 5.14 40.31 9.43
N SER A 170 4.14 40.98 9.94
CA SER A 170 3.76 42.33 9.54
C SER A 170 3.36 43.16 10.74
N LYS A 171 3.60 44.45 10.65
CA LYS A 171 3.06 45.43 11.62
C LYS A 171 1.65 45.83 11.17
N VAL A 172 0.68 45.74 12.06
CA VAL A 172 -0.70 46.13 11.81
C VAL A 172 -0.88 47.61 12.13
N ASN A 173 -0.43 48.03 13.32
CA ASN A 173 -0.49 49.45 13.75
C ASN A 173 0.49 49.70 14.89
N GLY A 174 0.56 51.00 15.35
CA GLY A 174 1.30 51.41 16.52
C GLY A 174 2.63 52.11 16.23
N ALA A 175 3.34 52.52 17.31
CA ALA A 175 4.51 53.40 17.25
C ALA A 175 5.83 52.71 16.93
N ALA A 176 5.93 51.40 17.09
CA ALA A 176 7.16 50.64 16.81
C ALA A 176 7.45 50.52 15.31
N SER A 177 8.70 50.35 14.93
CA SER A 177 9.11 49.82 13.64
C SER A 177 9.29 48.29 13.72
N LEU A 178 9.17 47.62 12.58
CA LEU A 178 9.44 46.18 12.41
C LEU A 178 10.46 46.00 11.27
N SER A 179 11.55 45.32 11.58
CA SER A 179 12.56 44.92 10.58
C SER A 179 12.88 43.42 10.77
N GLY A 180 12.49 42.60 9.82
CA GLY A 180 12.53 41.14 10.00
C GLY A 180 11.69 40.71 11.21
N SER A 181 12.32 40.11 12.22
CA SER A 181 11.68 39.75 13.48
C SER A 181 11.95 40.80 14.64
N THR A 182 12.67 41.88 14.36
CA THR A 182 13.01 42.88 15.37
C THR A 182 12.01 44.01 15.39
N VAL A 183 11.42 44.22 16.55
CA VAL A 183 10.55 45.36 16.88
C VAL A 183 11.39 46.40 17.62
N SER A 184 11.35 47.66 17.17
CA SER A 184 12.12 48.73 17.78
C SER A 184 11.21 49.91 18.15
N TYR A 185 11.36 50.38 19.38
CA TYR A 185 10.77 51.61 19.88
C TYR A 185 11.86 52.64 20.15
N GLY A 186 11.68 53.87 19.67
CA GLY A 186 12.47 55.00 20.08
C GLY A 186 12.05 55.55 21.46
N ASN A 187 12.78 56.55 21.98
CA ASN A 187 12.49 57.20 23.25
C ASN A 187 11.02 57.70 23.28
N ASN A 188 10.32 57.42 24.39
CA ASN A 188 8.98 57.91 24.64
C ASN A 188 9.05 59.20 25.45
N THR A 189 8.79 60.31 24.82
CA THR A 189 8.76 61.64 25.45
C THR A 189 7.38 62.05 25.97
N SER A 190 6.40 61.15 25.94
CA SER A 190 5.03 61.33 26.43
C SER A 190 4.88 60.71 27.84
N THR A 191 3.93 61.23 28.62
CA THR A 191 3.48 60.61 29.88
C THR A 191 2.59 59.40 29.68
N SER A 192 2.16 59.09 28.41
CA SER A 192 1.33 57.97 28.07
C SER A 192 2.15 56.82 27.49
N SER A 193 1.76 55.57 27.77
CA SER A 193 2.35 54.37 27.16
C SER A 193 2.01 54.27 25.68
N ARG A 194 2.89 53.64 24.89
CA ARG A 194 2.70 53.37 23.47
C ARG A 194 2.62 51.86 23.26
N SER A 195 1.82 51.45 22.30
CA SER A 195 1.72 50.03 21.91
C SER A 195 1.81 49.86 20.39
N SER A 196 2.08 48.65 19.97
CA SER A 196 2.03 48.24 18.56
C SER A 196 1.48 46.83 18.45
N VAL A 197 0.78 46.59 17.36
CA VAL A 197 0.18 45.29 17.04
C VAL A 197 0.90 44.69 15.84
N PHE A 198 1.29 43.44 15.99
CA PHE A 198 1.93 42.66 14.94
C PHE A 198 1.06 41.43 14.57
N ARG A 199 1.19 40.97 13.35
CA ARG A 199 0.48 39.82 12.82
C ARG A 199 1.49 38.87 12.20
N ALA A 200 1.27 37.58 12.44
CA ALA A 200 1.90 36.50 11.69
C ALA A 200 0.87 35.88 10.74
N THR A 201 1.22 35.73 9.47
CA THR A 201 0.38 35.13 8.44
C THR A 201 1.16 34.04 7.68
N ILE A 202 0.48 33.01 7.22
CA ILE A 202 1.03 32.00 6.34
C ILE A 202 -0.01 31.70 5.26
N ASP A 203 0.45 31.66 4.02
CA ASP A 203 -0.42 31.34 2.90
C ASP A 203 -0.76 29.85 2.90
N SER A 204 -1.94 29.51 2.42
CA SER A 204 -2.50 28.15 2.44
C SER A 204 -1.94 27.26 1.32
#